data_b3dbb9fc4ca5eb5b3a6fcc8d4492d9b2
#
_entry.id   b3dbb9fc4ca5eb5b3a6fcc8d4492d9b2
#
_cell.length_a   1.000
_cell.length_b   1.000
_cell.length_c   1.000
_cell.angle_alpha   90.00
_cell.angle_beta   90.00
_cell.angle_gamma   90.00
#
_symmetry.space_group_name_H-M   'P 1'
#
loop_
_entity.id
_entity.type
_entity.pdbx_description
1 polymer ?
#
loop_
_entity_poly.entity_id
_entity_poly.type
_entity_poly.pdbx_seq_one_letter_code
_entity_poly.pdbx_strand_id
1 'polypeptide(L)'
;MVFQRFNLFPHMTVLQNIILSPMNTRGESKEEATKTAIQLLEKVGLADKKDAYPETLSGGQQQRVAIARALAMKPKFMLFDEPTSALDPEMVREVLDVIKDLAKDGMSMAIVTHEMGFAREVADRVLFIDEGKILEQGKPDDIFFHPKEERTKLFLSKIL
;
A
#
# COMPACT_ATOMS: atom_id res chain seq x y z
N MET A 1 -4.79 4.12 6.39
CA MET A 1 -3.43 3.54 6.56
C MET A 1 -3.50 2.06 6.19
N VAL A 2 -2.50 1.57 5.47
CA VAL A 2 -2.31 0.16 5.11
C VAL A 2 -1.09 -0.33 5.87
N PHE A 3 -1.22 -1.45 6.58
CA PHE A 3 -0.20 -1.99 7.46
C PHE A 3 0.49 -3.20 6.84
N GLN A 4 1.64 -3.60 7.39
CA GLN A 4 2.36 -4.82 7.06
C GLN A 4 1.48 -6.07 7.19
N ARG A 5 0.68 -6.16 8.28
CA ARG A 5 -0.36 -7.17 8.44
C ARG A 5 -1.65 -6.64 7.83
N PHE A 6 -2.34 -7.48 7.06
CA PHE A 6 -3.51 -7.08 6.25
C PHE A 6 -4.69 -6.59 7.10
N ASN A 7 -4.81 -7.08 8.35
CA ASN A 7 -5.84 -6.70 9.33
C ASN A 7 -7.27 -6.79 8.76
N LEU A 8 -7.53 -7.79 7.92
CA LEU A 8 -8.88 -8.08 7.44
C LEU A 8 -9.67 -8.78 8.55
N PHE A 9 -10.98 -8.54 8.58
CA PHE A 9 -11.89 -9.25 9.45
C PHE A 9 -12.12 -10.66 8.90
N PRO A 10 -11.64 -11.74 9.59
CA PRO A 10 -11.65 -13.09 9.02
C PRO A 10 -13.06 -13.68 8.87
N HIS A 11 -14.01 -13.22 9.65
CA HIS A 11 -15.41 -13.64 9.65
C HIS A 11 -16.29 -12.88 8.64
N MET A 12 -15.69 -11.98 7.86
CA MET A 12 -16.38 -11.18 6.84
C MET A 12 -15.81 -11.50 5.46
N THR A 13 -16.67 -11.46 4.45
CA THR A 13 -16.23 -11.57 3.05
C THR A 13 -15.38 -10.37 2.65
N VAL A 14 -14.69 -10.47 1.52
CA VAL A 14 -13.94 -9.36 0.92
C VAL A 14 -14.81 -8.12 0.75
N LEU A 15 -15.99 -8.27 0.17
CA LEU A 15 -16.94 -7.17 -0.01
C LEU A 15 -17.32 -6.53 1.33
N GLN A 16 -17.67 -7.36 2.33
CA GLN A 16 -18.05 -6.88 3.66
C GLN A 16 -16.91 -6.11 4.35
N ASN A 17 -15.66 -6.58 4.21
CA ASN A 17 -14.49 -5.88 4.71
C ASN A 17 -14.34 -4.46 4.13
N ILE A 18 -14.69 -4.28 2.86
CA ILE A 18 -14.52 -3.00 2.17
C ILE A 18 -15.66 -2.04 2.51
N ILE A 19 -16.92 -2.51 2.53
CA ILE A 19 -18.10 -1.63 2.71
C ILE A 19 -18.36 -1.23 4.17
N LEU A 20 -17.82 -1.96 5.14
CA LEU A 20 -18.11 -1.75 6.57
C LEU A 20 -17.86 -0.31 7.02
N SER A 21 -16.65 0.22 6.75
CA SER A 21 -16.27 1.56 7.19
C SER A 21 -17.01 2.69 6.48
N PRO A 22 -17.17 2.68 5.15
CA PRO A 22 -18.01 3.66 4.44
C PRO A 22 -19.43 3.74 4.99
N MET A 23 -20.06 2.60 5.26
CA MET A 23 -21.42 2.57 5.81
C MET A 23 -21.47 3.14 7.23
N ASN A 24 -20.57 2.71 8.12
CA ASN A 24 -20.63 3.07 9.54
C ASN A 24 -20.10 4.47 9.84
N THR A 25 -19.11 4.96 9.08
CA THR A 25 -18.38 6.19 9.40
C THR A 25 -18.81 7.35 8.50
N ARG A 26 -19.17 7.06 7.24
CA ARG A 26 -19.55 8.06 6.26
C ARG A 26 -21.07 8.11 6.02
N GLY A 27 -21.82 7.15 6.59
CA GLY A 27 -23.27 7.06 6.40
C GLY A 27 -23.67 6.69 4.95
N GLU A 28 -22.76 6.11 4.17
CA GLU A 28 -23.09 5.66 2.80
C GLU A 28 -24.12 4.52 2.86
N SER A 29 -25.07 4.52 1.92
CA SER A 29 -25.99 3.40 1.78
C SER A 29 -25.25 2.12 1.39
N LYS A 30 -25.81 0.97 1.70
CA LYS A 30 -25.21 -0.32 1.31
C LYS A 30 -25.02 -0.43 -0.21
N GLU A 31 -25.94 0.13 -0.99
CA GLU A 31 -25.88 0.11 -2.45
C GLU A 31 -24.70 0.96 -2.96
N GLU A 32 -24.55 2.18 -2.46
CA GLU A 32 -23.44 3.08 -2.82
C GLU A 32 -22.08 2.49 -2.42
N ALA A 33 -21.97 2.01 -1.17
CA ALA A 33 -20.74 1.39 -0.67
C ALA A 33 -20.38 0.13 -1.49
N THR A 34 -21.39 -0.70 -1.85
CA THR A 34 -21.18 -1.90 -2.67
C THR A 34 -20.69 -1.53 -4.08
N LYS A 35 -21.32 -0.54 -4.73
CA LYS A 35 -20.91 -0.07 -6.05
C LYS A 35 -19.46 0.40 -6.04
N THR A 36 -19.08 1.24 -5.06
CA THR A 36 -17.71 1.70 -4.88
C THR A 36 -16.75 0.54 -4.64
N ALA A 37 -17.12 -0.41 -3.78
CA ALA A 37 -16.29 -1.57 -3.46
C ALA A 37 -16.00 -2.45 -4.68
N ILE A 38 -17.00 -2.69 -5.54
CA ILE A 38 -16.82 -3.46 -6.78
C ILE A 38 -15.83 -2.77 -7.70
N GLN A 39 -15.95 -1.46 -7.92
CA GLN A 39 -15.01 -0.68 -8.74
C GLN A 39 -13.58 -0.74 -8.19
N LEU A 40 -13.43 -0.70 -6.86
CA LEU A 40 -12.12 -0.81 -6.22
C LEU A 40 -11.56 -2.23 -6.33
N LEU A 41 -12.39 -3.27 -6.24
CA LEU A 41 -11.96 -4.65 -6.46
C LEU A 41 -11.52 -4.88 -7.91
N GLU A 42 -12.20 -4.29 -8.88
CA GLU A 42 -11.76 -4.29 -10.29
C GLU A 42 -10.39 -3.62 -10.41
N LYS A 43 -10.21 -2.46 -9.80
CA LYS A 43 -8.95 -1.71 -9.81
C LYS A 43 -7.76 -2.50 -9.23
N VAL A 44 -7.99 -3.31 -8.20
CA VAL A 44 -6.94 -4.15 -7.60
C VAL A 44 -6.89 -5.58 -8.17
N GLY A 45 -7.66 -5.87 -9.24
CA GLY A 45 -7.66 -7.17 -9.93
C GLY A 45 -8.29 -8.33 -9.13
N LEU A 46 -9.32 -8.05 -8.31
CA LEU A 46 -9.95 -9.03 -7.41
C LEU A 46 -11.49 -9.02 -7.51
N ALA A 47 -12.06 -8.62 -8.63
CA ALA A 47 -13.51 -8.55 -8.81
C ALA A 47 -14.23 -9.90 -8.59
N ASP A 48 -13.59 -11.01 -8.98
CA ASP A 48 -14.06 -12.38 -8.82
C ASP A 48 -14.03 -12.87 -7.36
N LYS A 49 -13.34 -12.17 -6.46
CA LYS A 49 -13.13 -12.55 -5.05
C LYS A 49 -14.06 -11.87 -4.06
N LYS A 50 -15.04 -11.09 -4.52
CA LYS A 50 -15.93 -10.28 -3.65
C LYS A 50 -16.60 -11.07 -2.51
N ASP A 51 -16.98 -12.31 -2.80
CA ASP A 51 -17.70 -13.19 -1.86
C ASP A 51 -16.76 -14.17 -1.12
N ALA A 52 -15.45 -14.13 -1.42
CA ALA A 52 -14.44 -14.94 -0.74
C ALA A 52 -14.17 -14.45 0.68
N TYR A 53 -13.70 -15.35 1.55
CA TYR A 53 -13.22 -15.02 2.89
C TYR A 53 -11.70 -14.83 2.88
N PRO A 54 -11.13 -13.97 3.78
CA PRO A 54 -9.69 -13.69 3.82
C PRO A 54 -8.80 -14.94 3.88
N GLU A 55 -9.19 -15.97 4.61
CA GLU A 55 -8.45 -17.22 4.76
C GLU A 55 -8.24 -18.01 3.45
N THR A 56 -9.09 -17.76 2.44
CA THR A 56 -9.02 -18.40 1.12
C THR A 56 -8.15 -17.62 0.13
N LEU A 57 -7.61 -16.49 0.54
CA LEU A 57 -6.82 -15.58 -0.29
C LEU A 57 -5.33 -15.72 -0.02
N SER A 58 -4.50 -15.56 -1.06
CA SER A 58 -3.04 -15.40 -0.88
C SER A 58 -2.72 -14.11 -0.10
N GLY A 59 -1.51 -14.02 0.47
CA GLY A 59 -1.06 -12.82 1.17
C GLY A 59 -1.13 -11.56 0.30
N GLY A 60 -0.69 -11.64 -0.95
CA GLY A 60 -0.78 -10.54 -1.90
C GLY A 60 -2.22 -10.14 -2.23
N GLN A 61 -3.14 -11.10 -2.34
CA GLN A 61 -4.57 -10.83 -2.50
C GLN A 61 -5.15 -10.15 -1.26
N GLN A 62 -4.83 -10.62 -0.06
CA GLN A 62 -5.27 -9.99 1.19
C GLN A 62 -4.78 -8.55 1.32
N GLN A 63 -3.53 -8.28 0.94
CA GLN A 63 -2.98 -6.92 0.96
C GLN A 63 -3.67 -6.01 -0.05
N ARG A 64 -3.97 -6.49 -1.25
CA ARG A 64 -4.73 -5.73 -2.26
C ARG A 64 -6.17 -5.44 -1.78
N VAL A 65 -6.81 -6.36 -1.07
CA VAL A 65 -8.10 -6.09 -0.40
C VAL A 65 -7.95 -5.01 0.68
N ALA A 66 -6.88 -5.04 1.49
CA ALA A 66 -6.63 -4.02 2.50
C ALA A 66 -6.42 -2.62 1.87
N ILE A 67 -5.75 -2.56 0.71
CA ILE A 67 -5.61 -1.32 -0.08
C ILE A 67 -6.99 -0.85 -0.57
N ALA A 68 -7.80 -1.73 -1.17
CA ALA A 68 -9.15 -1.40 -1.63
C ALA A 68 -10.04 -0.89 -0.48
N ARG A 69 -9.97 -1.53 0.70
CA ARG A 69 -10.67 -1.10 1.91
C ARG A 69 -10.25 0.31 2.34
N ALA A 70 -8.97 0.62 2.30
CA ALA A 70 -8.48 1.96 2.64
C ALA A 70 -8.95 3.01 1.61
N LEU A 71 -8.96 2.68 0.31
CA LEU A 71 -9.44 3.54 -0.77
C LEU A 71 -10.95 3.81 -0.71
N ALA A 72 -11.75 2.86 -0.20
CA ALA A 72 -13.20 3.01 -0.05
C ALA A 72 -13.58 4.19 0.86
N MET A 73 -12.68 4.60 1.76
CA MET A 73 -12.85 5.79 2.59
C MET A 73 -12.59 7.10 1.85
N LYS A 74 -12.27 7.06 0.54
CA LYS A 74 -11.98 8.23 -0.32
C LYS A 74 -10.95 9.17 0.33
N PRO A 75 -9.77 8.67 0.75
CA PRO A 75 -8.79 9.47 1.48
C PRO A 75 -8.13 10.49 0.54
N LYS A 76 -7.74 11.65 1.10
CA LYS A 76 -6.89 12.62 0.40
C LYS A 76 -5.41 12.23 0.43
N PHE A 77 -5.03 11.39 1.39
CA PHE A 77 -3.66 10.95 1.61
C PHE A 77 -3.62 9.52 2.16
N MET A 78 -2.73 8.69 1.62
CA MET A 78 -2.57 7.30 2.06
C MET A 78 -1.23 7.10 2.79
N LEU A 79 -1.27 6.29 3.84
CA LEU A 79 -0.06 5.84 4.55
C LEU A 79 0.10 4.34 4.35
N PHE A 80 1.30 3.91 3.98
CA PHE A 80 1.68 2.52 3.85
C PHE A 80 2.86 2.23 4.79
N ASP A 81 2.71 1.20 5.61
CA ASP A 81 3.73 0.75 6.55
C ASP A 81 4.19 -0.64 6.14
N GLU A 82 5.31 -0.71 5.44
CA GLU A 82 5.92 -1.92 4.89
C GLU A 82 4.90 -2.86 4.21
N PRO A 83 4.20 -2.41 3.16
CA PRO A 83 3.06 -3.13 2.60
C PRO A 83 3.40 -4.50 2.00
N THR A 84 4.68 -4.82 1.82
CA THR A 84 5.16 -6.06 1.18
C THR A 84 5.96 -6.97 2.10
N SER A 85 6.33 -6.53 3.30
CA SER A 85 7.26 -7.26 4.17
C SER A 85 6.73 -8.60 4.72
N ALA A 86 5.40 -8.80 4.70
CA ALA A 86 4.76 -10.07 5.11
C ALA A 86 4.42 -10.97 3.91
N LEU A 87 4.94 -10.68 2.71
CA LEU A 87 4.61 -11.39 1.47
C LEU A 87 5.78 -12.23 0.98
N ASP A 88 5.44 -13.34 0.32
CA ASP A 88 6.40 -14.08 -0.47
C ASP A 88 6.86 -13.25 -1.68
N PRO A 89 8.14 -13.38 -2.13
CA PRO A 89 8.71 -12.54 -3.19
C PRO A 89 7.89 -12.51 -4.50
N GLU A 90 7.26 -13.63 -4.85
CA GLU A 90 6.42 -13.72 -6.05
C GLU A 90 5.12 -12.89 -5.96
N MET A 91 4.66 -12.58 -4.74
CA MET A 91 3.45 -11.77 -4.51
C MET A 91 3.73 -10.28 -4.34
N VAL A 92 4.98 -9.90 -4.04
CA VAL A 92 5.41 -8.51 -3.82
C VAL A 92 5.08 -7.64 -5.02
N ARG A 93 5.40 -8.12 -6.22
CA ARG A 93 5.21 -7.36 -7.46
C ARG A 93 3.77 -6.93 -7.69
N GLU A 94 2.81 -7.83 -7.48
CA GLU A 94 1.38 -7.54 -7.68
C GLU A 94 0.89 -6.40 -6.78
N VAL A 95 1.39 -6.33 -5.54
CA VAL A 95 1.03 -5.27 -4.59
C VAL A 95 1.71 -3.95 -4.95
N LEU A 96 3.00 -4.00 -5.33
CA LEU A 96 3.72 -2.80 -5.75
C LEU A 96 3.15 -2.19 -7.03
N ASP A 97 2.69 -3.01 -7.99
CA ASP A 97 2.07 -2.52 -9.22
C ASP A 97 0.76 -1.78 -8.92
N VAL A 98 -0.06 -2.26 -7.99
CA VAL A 98 -1.25 -1.52 -7.53
C VAL A 98 -0.86 -0.16 -6.92
N ILE A 99 0.19 -0.11 -6.09
CA ILE A 99 0.63 1.15 -5.47
C ILE A 99 1.20 2.12 -6.53
N LYS A 100 1.93 1.61 -7.54
CA LYS A 100 2.40 2.40 -8.69
C LYS A 100 1.24 3.03 -9.45
N ASP A 101 0.19 2.28 -9.70
CA ASP A 101 -0.97 2.79 -10.41
C ASP A 101 -1.70 3.86 -9.60
N LEU A 102 -1.77 3.73 -8.27
CA LEU A 102 -2.30 4.79 -7.41
C LEU A 102 -1.44 6.07 -7.46
N ALA A 103 -0.11 5.95 -7.54
CA ALA A 103 0.78 7.09 -7.72
C ALA A 103 0.54 7.80 -9.06
N LYS A 104 0.43 7.03 -10.16
CA LYS A 104 0.11 7.56 -11.50
C LYS A 104 -1.24 8.27 -11.54
N ASP A 105 -2.21 7.79 -10.77
CA ASP A 105 -3.54 8.43 -10.63
C ASP A 105 -3.50 9.71 -9.76
N GLY A 106 -2.32 10.12 -9.27
CA GLY A 106 -2.14 11.33 -8.48
C GLY A 106 -2.49 11.20 -7.00
N MET A 107 -2.58 9.98 -6.47
CA MET A 107 -2.81 9.76 -5.04
C MET A 107 -1.59 10.19 -4.23
N SER A 108 -1.78 11.18 -3.35
CA SER A 108 -0.74 11.58 -2.39
C SER A 108 -0.55 10.49 -1.34
N MET A 109 0.71 10.05 -1.11
CA MET A 109 0.99 8.98 -0.18
C MET A 109 2.37 9.10 0.48
N ALA A 110 2.51 8.50 1.66
CA ALA A 110 3.80 8.21 2.27
C ALA A 110 3.93 6.69 2.47
N ILE A 111 5.08 6.16 2.12
CA ILE A 111 5.33 4.72 2.09
C ILE A 111 6.63 4.44 2.86
N VAL A 112 6.54 3.63 3.91
CA VAL A 112 7.71 3.01 4.53
C VAL A 112 7.96 1.71 3.78
N THR A 113 9.15 1.54 3.22
CA THR A 113 9.49 0.35 2.42
C THR A 113 10.98 0.06 2.43
N HIS A 114 11.33 -1.18 2.24
CA HIS A 114 12.68 -1.66 1.95
C HIS A 114 12.85 -2.05 0.47
N GLU A 115 11.84 -1.85 -0.35
CA GLU A 115 11.87 -2.08 -1.79
C GLU A 115 12.53 -0.89 -2.52
N MET A 116 13.88 -0.85 -2.53
CA MET A 116 14.62 0.30 -3.04
C MET A 116 14.38 0.59 -4.52
N GLY A 117 14.23 -0.47 -5.33
CA GLY A 117 13.90 -0.33 -6.75
C GLY A 117 12.54 0.35 -6.97
N PHE A 118 11.53 -0.03 -6.18
CA PHE A 118 10.22 0.59 -6.20
C PHE A 118 10.28 2.06 -5.73
N ALA A 119 10.96 2.32 -4.59
CA ALA A 119 11.08 3.68 -4.07
C ALA A 119 11.75 4.62 -5.07
N ARG A 120 12.79 4.16 -5.79
CA ARG A 120 13.46 4.95 -6.83
C ARG A 120 12.54 5.26 -8.01
N GLU A 121 11.69 4.31 -8.40
CA GLU A 121 10.82 4.47 -9.59
C GLU A 121 9.61 5.38 -9.32
N VAL A 122 9.08 5.37 -8.09
CA VAL A 122 7.74 5.93 -7.81
C VAL A 122 7.79 7.19 -6.94
N ALA A 123 8.83 7.36 -6.12
CA ALA A 123 8.85 8.45 -5.16
C ALA A 123 9.22 9.79 -5.81
N ASP A 124 8.51 10.85 -5.45
CA ASP A 124 8.91 12.24 -5.74
C ASP A 124 10.01 12.72 -4.76
N ARG A 125 9.99 12.17 -3.54
CA ARG A 125 10.95 12.48 -2.49
C ARG A 125 11.20 11.26 -1.60
N VAL A 126 12.47 11.04 -1.25
CA VAL A 126 12.92 10.00 -0.34
C VAL A 126 13.43 10.63 0.94
N LEU A 127 13.08 10.02 2.08
CA LEU A 127 13.60 10.37 3.40
C LEU A 127 14.31 9.15 3.96
N PHE A 128 15.59 9.31 4.31
CA PHE A 128 16.33 8.31 5.06
C PHE A 128 16.26 8.62 6.56
N ILE A 129 15.68 7.68 7.32
CA ILE A 129 15.45 7.83 8.75
C ILE A 129 16.30 6.79 9.48
N ASP A 130 17.05 7.22 10.48
CA ASP A 130 17.82 6.36 11.37
C ASP A 130 17.80 6.96 12.79
N GLU A 131 17.76 6.11 13.80
CA GLU A 131 17.65 6.51 15.23
C GLU A 131 16.59 7.59 15.52
N GLY A 132 15.45 7.49 14.83
CA GLY A 132 14.31 8.42 15.00
C GLY A 132 14.51 9.81 14.41
N LYS A 133 15.55 10.02 13.59
CA LYS A 133 15.87 11.30 12.94
C LYS A 133 15.89 11.15 11.42
N ILE A 134 15.45 12.19 10.71
CA ILE A 134 15.67 12.29 9.28
C ILE A 134 17.13 12.70 9.07
N LEU A 135 17.96 11.75 8.65
CA LEU A 135 19.38 12.02 8.38
C LEU A 135 19.58 12.65 7.01
N GLU A 136 18.84 12.19 6.02
CA GLU A 136 18.96 12.69 4.66
C GLU A 136 17.60 12.68 3.96
N GLN A 137 17.38 13.65 3.06
CA GLN A 137 16.19 13.70 2.23
C GLN A 137 16.49 14.38 0.90
N GLY A 138 15.83 13.94 -0.16
CA GLY A 138 16.03 14.48 -1.49
C GLY A 138 15.19 13.77 -2.56
N LYS A 139 15.48 14.08 -3.82
CA LYS A 139 14.94 13.32 -4.94
C LYS A 139 15.55 11.91 -4.93
N PRO A 140 14.86 10.91 -5.52
CA PRO A 140 15.38 9.54 -5.58
C PRO A 140 16.83 9.47 -6.10
N ASP A 141 17.14 10.14 -7.21
CA ASP A 141 18.48 10.11 -7.79
C ASP A 141 19.57 10.68 -6.84
N ASP A 142 19.25 11.74 -6.09
CA ASP A 142 20.17 12.32 -5.13
C ASP A 142 20.48 11.34 -4.01
N ILE A 143 19.47 10.66 -3.48
CA ILE A 143 19.62 9.74 -2.35
C ILE A 143 20.24 8.41 -2.77
N PHE A 144 19.83 7.84 -3.91
CA PHE A 144 20.27 6.51 -4.31
C PHE A 144 21.64 6.50 -5.00
N PHE A 145 22.01 7.56 -5.71
CA PHE A 145 23.27 7.60 -6.46
C PHE A 145 24.31 8.59 -5.90
N HIS A 146 23.85 9.62 -5.18
CA HIS A 146 24.70 10.69 -4.67
C HIS A 146 24.45 11.00 -3.19
N PRO A 147 24.35 9.96 -2.31
CA PRO A 147 24.10 10.19 -0.88
C PRO A 147 25.25 10.98 -0.27
N LYS A 148 24.92 11.93 0.62
CA LYS A 148 25.88 12.80 1.29
C LYS A 148 26.31 12.22 2.63
N GLU A 149 25.34 11.69 3.38
CA GLU A 149 25.55 11.17 4.71
C GLU A 149 26.23 9.79 4.68
N GLU A 150 27.28 9.60 5.47
CA GLU A 150 28.02 8.33 5.53
C GLU A 150 27.12 7.15 5.95
N ARG A 151 26.16 7.40 6.80
CA ARG A 151 25.22 6.37 7.25
C ARG A 151 24.27 5.94 6.12
N THR A 152 23.82 6.87 5.28
CA THR A 152 23.04 6.58 4.07
C THR A 152 23.85 5.76 3.08
N LYS A 153 25.13 6.15 2.82
CA LYS A 153 26.03 5.39 1.95
C LYS A 153 26.22 3.97 2.42
N LEU A 154 26.49 3.79 3.72
CA LEU A 154 26.69 2.47 4.32
C LEU A 154 25.43 1.60 4.23
N PHE A 155 24.24 2.18 4.41
CA PHE A 155 22.98 1.47 4.28
C PHE A 155 22.76 1.00 2.82
N LEU A 156 22.89 1.91 1.88
CA LEU A 156 22.66 1.62 0.45
C LEU A 156 23.67 0.59 -0.08
N SER A 157 24.94 0.65 0.33
CA SER A 157 25.96 -0.33 -0.09
C SER A 157 25.71 -1.78 0.36
N LYS A 158 24.77 -1.99 1.29
CA LYS A 158 24.38 -3.34 1.76
C LYS A 158 23.16 -3.89 1.03
N ILE A 159 22.41 -3.03 0.32
CA ILE A 159 21.12 -3.40 -0.27
C ILE A 159 21.19 -3.35 -1.81
N LEU A 160 21.97 -2.44 -2.37
CA LEU A 160 22.25 -2.30 -3.80
C LEU A 160 23.55 -2.99 -4.18
#